data_8588e2b9b679b7f290a56c33116c059c
#
_entry.id   8588e2b9b679b7f290a56c33116c059c
#
_cell.length_a   1.000
_cell.length_b   1.000
_cell.length_c   1.000
_cell.angle_alpha   90.00
_cell.angle_beta   90.00
_cell.angle_gamma   90.00
#
_symmetry.space_group_name_H-M   'P 1'
#
loop_
_entity.id
_entity.type
_entity.pdbx_description
1 polymer ?
#
loop_
_entity_poly.entity_id
_entity_poly.type
_entity_poly.pdbx_seq_one_letter_code
_entity_poly.pdbx_strand_id
1 'polypeptide(L)'
;MKLSALYQIFLDCQLVTTDSRNCPEGSLFIALKGESFNGNAFAGKALETGCAYAVIDESEYAIEGDQRYILVDDCLQTLQQLANYHRRQLGTRVIGITGTNGKTTTKELISAVLSQSHNILYTLGNLNNHIGVPSTLLRLKTEHDLAVIEMGANHPGEIKFLSEIAEPDCGIITNVGKAHLEGFGSFEGVIKTKGELYDFLRKKEGSTVFIHHDNAYLMNIAEGLNLIPYGTEDDLYVNGRITGNSPYLTFEWKA
;
A
#
# COMPACT_ATOMS: atom_id res chain seq x y z
N MET A 1 19.26 14.45 -8.21
CA MET A 1 18.79 15.34 -7.10
C MET A 1 18.76 14.53 -5.79
N LYS A 2 18.98 15.17 -4.58
CA LYS A 2 18.81 14.47 -3.30
C LYS A 2 17.32 14.30 -3.00
N LEU A 3 16.92 13.15 -2.41
CA LEU A 3 15.53 12.86 -2.06
C LEU A 3 14.90 13.93 -1.16
N SER A 4 15.64 14.47 -0.20
CA SER A 4 15.17 15.55 0.68
C SER A 4 14.83 16.86 -0.06
N ALA A 5 15.53 17.17 -1.15
CA ALA A 5 15.22 18.34 -1.96
C ALA A 5 13.96 18.09 -2.81
N LEU A 6 13.79 16.90 -3.38
CA LEU A 6 12.58 16.51 -4.09
C LEU A 6 11.37 16.49 -3.14
N TYR A 7 11.56 16.11 -1.89
CA TYR A 7 10.50 16.12 -0.89
C TYR A 7 9.98 17.53 -0.60
N GLN A 8 10.83 18.57 -0.59
CA GLN A 8 10.36 19.96 -0.46
C GLN A 8 9.50 20.37 -1.65
N ILE A 9 9.92 20.03 -2.87
CA ILE A 9 9.11 20.29 -4.08
C ILE A 9 7.76 19.56 -3.99
N PHE A 10 7.75 18.30 -3.52
CA PHE A 10 6.50 17.56 -3.32
C PHE A 10 5.58 18.25 -2.29
N LEU A 11 6.12 18.78 -1.19
CA LEU A 11 5.32 19.49 -0.18
C LEU A 11 4.68 20.77 -0.76
N ASP A 12 5.38 21.47 -1.65
CA ASP A 12 4.84 22.64 -2.34
C ASP A 12 3.74 22.26 -3.35
N CYS A 13 3.90 21.12 -4.05
CA CYS A 13 2.93 20.58 -5.00
C CYS A 13 1.71 19.92 -4.33
N GLN A 14 1.90 19.30 -3.16
CA GLN A 14 0.90 18.55 -2.38
C GLN A 14 0.24 17.34 -3.08
N LEU A 15 0.33 17.24 -4.39
CA LEU A 15 -0.27 16.19 -5.21
C LEU A 15 0.76 15.60 -6.16
N VAL A 16 0.69 14.28 -6.33
CA VAL A 16 1.48 13.56 -7.33
C VAL A 16 0.54 12.91 -8.34
N THR A 17 0.89 13.01 -9.62
CA THR A 17 0.22 12.26 -10.68
C THR A 17 1.23 11.50 -11.53
N THR A 18 0.83 10.33 -12.00
CA THR A 18 1.58 9.52 -12.99
C THR A 18 0.82 9.42 -14.30
N ASP A 19 -0.35 10.09 -14.41
CA ASP A 19 -1.19 10.12 -15.60
C ASP A 19 -1.18 11.52 -16.23
N SER A 20 -0.52 11.67 -17.36
CA SER A 20 -0.44 12.93 -18.11
C SER A 20 -1.78 13.45 -18.67
N ARG A 21 -2.85 12.65 -18.59
CA ARG A 21 -4.21 13.05 -18.96
C ARG A 21 -4.97 13.68 -17.79
N ASN A 22 -4.48 13.48 -16.57
CA ASN A 22 -5.04 14.00 -15.33
C ASN A 22 -3.93 14.70 -14.55
N CYS A 23 -3.73 15.97 -14.84
CA CYS A 23 -2.70 16.83 -14.25
C CYS A 23 -3.37 17.93 -13.42
N PRO A 24 -3.67 17.67 -12.12
CA PRO A 24 -4.18 18.73 -11.26
C PRO A 24 -3.23 19.93 -11.22
N GLU A 25 -3.80 21.13 -11.16
CA GLU A 25 -3.00 22.37 -11.11
C GLU A 25 -1.99 22.34 -9.97
N GLY A 26 -0.74 22.67 -10.28
CA GLY A 26 0.36 22.68 -9.31
C GLY A 26 0.89 21.31 -8.89
N SER A 27 0.42 20.20 -9.46
CA SER A 27 0.88 18.85 -9.09
C SER A 27 2.30 18.53 -9.58
N LEU A 28 2.90 17.49 -8.99
CA LEU A 28 4.16 16.89 -9.41
C LEU A 28 3.85 15.69 -10.33
N PHE A 29 4.23 15.77 -11.59
CA PHE A 29 4.16 14.63 -12.51
C PHE A 29 5.37 13.73 -12.33
N ILE A 30 5.19 12.40 -12.27
CA ILE A 30 6.26 11.41 -12.27
C ILE A 30 6.11 10.52 -13.51
N ALA A 31 7.09 10.57 -14.39
CA ALA A 31 7.07 9.95 -15.71
C ALA A 31 7.40 8.45 -15.64
N LEU A 32 6.41 7.62 -15.30
CA LEU A 32 6.61 6.17 -15.27
C LEU A 32 6.70 5.56 -16.67
N LYS A 33 7.51 4.51 -16.81
CA LYS A 33 7.57 3.67 -18.00
C LYS A 33 6.77 2.39 -17.84
N GLY A 34 6.07 1.97 -18.87
CA GLY A 34 5.38 0.69 -18.96
C GLY A 34 5.89 -0.10 -20.17
N GLU A 35 5.40 -1.31 -20.35
CA GLU A 35 5.83 -2.18 -21.46
C GLU A 35 5.60 -1.56 -22.85
N SER A 36 4.55 -0.75 -23.01
CA SER A 36 4.13 -0.18 -24.29
C SER A 36 4.14 1.35 -24.33
N PHE A 37 4.58 2.03 -23.28
CA PHE A 37 4.63 3.49 -23.25
C PHE A 37 5.81 4.01 -22.43
N ASN A 38 6.26 5.22 -22.78
CA ASN A 38 7.30 5.95 -22.05
C ASN A 38 6.69 7.25 -21.52
N GLY A 39 6.55 7.36 -20.18
CA GLY A 39 5.99 8.53 -19.52
C GLY A 39 6.81 9.79 -19.73
N ASN A 40 8.13 9.67 -19.96
CA ASN A 40 9.02 10.81 -20.21
C ASN A 40 8.55 11.65 -21.42
N ALA A 41 8.06 10.99 -22.47
CA ALA A 41 7.54 11.67 -23.66
C ALA A 41 6.33 12.57 -23.38
N PHE A 42 5.68 12.44 -22.24
CA PHE A 42 4.51 13.21 -21.84
C PHE A 42 4.82 14.29 -20.80
N ALA A 43 6.06 14.43 -20.37
CA ALA A 43 6.45 15.39 -19.33
C ALA A 43 6.13 16.84 -19.74
N GLY A 44 6.47 17.24 -20.98
CA GLY A 44 6.13 18.57 -21.51
C GLY A 44 4.62 18.83 -21.48
N LYS A 45 3.82 17.85 -21.96
CA LYS A 45 2.37 17.97 -21.96
C LYS A 45 1.80 18.08 -20.53
N ALA A 46 2.35 17.33 -19.58
CA ALA A 46 1.92 17.42 -18.19
C ALA A 46 2.15 18.81 -17.60
N LEU A 47 3.31 19.44 -17.89
CA LEU A 47 3.62 20.81 -17.49
C LEU A 47 2.71 21.84 -18.17
N GLU A 48 2.36 21.64 -19.44
CA GLU A 48 1.41 22.52 -20.17
C GLU A 48 -0.03 22.38 -19.64
N THR A 49 -0.38 21.19 -19.13
CA THR A 49 -1.75 20.90 -18.65
C THR A 49 -2.01 21.40 -17.23
N GLY A 50 -0.93 21.63 -16.41
CA GLY A 50 -1.12 22.17 -15.06
C GLY A 50 -0.12 21.68 -14.02
N CYS A 51 0.69 20.66 -14.31
CA CYS A 51 1.73 20.24 -13.37
C CYS A 51 2.78 21.32 -13.16
N ALA A 52 3.18 21.56 -11.91
CA ALA A 52 4.24 22.52 -11.57
C ALA A 52 5.62 21.98 -11.94
N TYR A 53 5.84 20.68 -11.76
CA TYR A 53 7.12 20.01 -12.05
C TYR A 53 6.89 18.64 -12.70
N ALA A 54 7.89 18.16 -13.43
CA ALA A 54 7.91 16.83 -14.02
C ALA A 54 9.22 16.10 -13.65
N VAL A 55 9.09 14.97 -12.96
CA VAL A 55 10.20 14.04 -12.69
C VAL A 55 10.36 13.11 -13.89
N ILE A 56 11.54 13.08 -14.46
CA ILE A 56 11.91 12.29 -15.63
C ILE A 56 13.20 11.52 -15.38
N ASP A 57 13.41 10.40 -16.06
CA ASP A 57 14.66 9.61 -16.01
C ASP A 57 15.38 9.49 -17.37
N GLU A 58 14.93 10.26 -18.38
CA GLU A 58 15.56 10.37 -19.69
C GLU A 58 15.73 11.85 -20.06
N SER A 59 16.98 12.32 -20.07
CA SER A 59 17.33 13.74 -20.24
C SER A 59 16.91 14.32 -21.58
N GLU A 60 16.74 13.50 -22.60
CA GLU A 60 16.35 13.93 -23.97
C GLU A 60 14.93 14.54 -24.02
N TYR A 61 14.08 14.27 -23.01
CA TYR A 61 12.74 14.83 -22.90
C TYR A 61 12.68 16.14 -22.10
N ALA A 62 13.80 16.56 -21.51
CA ALA A 62 13.88 17.85 -20.84
C ALA A 62 14.05 18.99 -21.86
N ILE A 63 13.40 20.12 -21.59
CA ILE A 63 13.68 21.36 -22.32
C ILE A 63 14.86 22.06 -21.64
N GLU A 64 15.90 22.34 -22.42
CA GLU A 64 17.13 23.00 -21.93
C GLU A 64 16.79 24.36 -21.27
N GLY A 65 17.26 24.55 -20.03
CA GLY A 65 17.01 25.77 -19.25
C GLY A 65 15.68 25.80 -18.50
N ASP A 66 14.77 24.86 -18.72
CA ASP A 66 13.52 24.78 -17.97
C ASP A 66 13.71 23.98 -16.67
N GLN A 67 13.73 24.70 -15.54
CA GLN A 67 13.96 24.11 -14.20
C GLN A 67 12.79 23.29 -13.66
N ARG A 68 11.67 23.24 -14.37
CA ARG A 68 10.52 22.40 -13.97
C ARG A 68 10.75 20.92 -14.23
N TYR A 69 11.73 20.58 -15.09
CA TYR A 69 12.15 19.19 -15.30
C TYR A 69 13.15 18.76 -14.24
N ILE A 70 12.82 17.69 -13.53
CA ILE A 70 13.64 17.11 -12.48
C ILE A 70 14.17 15.76 -12.97
N LEU A 71 15.46 15.72 -13.34
CA LEU A 71 16.11 14.49 -13.78
C LEU A 71 16.50 13.63 -12.58
N VAL A 72 16.11 12.36 -12.64
CA VAL A 72 16.43 11.29 -11.66
C VAL A 72 16.98 10.05 -12.39
N ASP A 73 17.52 9.09 -11.65
CA ASP A 73 18.06 7.86 -12.22
C ASP A 73 16.96 6.87 -12.64
N ASP A 74 15.87 6.82 -11.88
CA ASP A 74 14.70 5.94 -12.11
C ASP A 74 13.45 6.57 -11.49
N CYS A 75 12.45 6.83 -12.31
CA CYS A 75 11.19 7.47 -11.89
C CYS A 75 10.36 6.58 -10.96
N LEU A 76 10.32 5.27 -11.19
CA LEU A 76 9.56 4.34 -10.35
C LEU A 76 10.21 4.22 -8.96
N GLN A 77 11.50 4.02 -8.90
CA GLN A 77 12.23 3.98 -7.65
C GLN A 77 12.09 5.31 -6.89
N THR A 78 12.13 6.44 -7.60
CA THR A 78 11.93 7.77 -7.02
C THR A 78 10.55 7.92 -6.41
N LEU A 79 9.48 7.48 -7.08
CA LEU A 79 8.12 7.46 -6.55
C LEU A 79 8.04 6.67 -5.23
N GLN A 80 8.64 5.49 -5.20
CA GLN A 80 8.63 4.58 -4.04
C GLN A 80 9.43 5.15 -2.86
N GLN A 81 10.61 5.69 -3.13
CA GLN A 81 11.46 6.33 -2.11
C GLN A 81 10.80 7.59 -1.54
N LEU A 82 10.19 8.41 -2.40
CA LEU A 82 9.47 9.62 -1.98
C LEU A 82 8.29 9.26 -1.08
N ALA A 83 7.53 8.22 -1.43
CA ALA A 83 6.39 7.74 -0.64
C ALA A 83 6.81 7.20 0.73
N ASN A 84 7.86 6.37 0.79
CA ASN A 84 8.40 5.87 2.04
C ASN A 84 8.96 7.02 2.90
N TYR A 85 9.68 7.95 2.30
CA TYR A 85 10.20 9.12 3.00
C TYR A 85 9.07 9.97 3.59
N HIS A 86 8.02 10.26 2.79
CA HIS A 86 6.85 11.02 3.23
C HIS A 86 6.12 10.33 4.41
N ARG A 87 5.88 9.03 4.30
CA ARG A 87 5.26 8.23 5.36
C ARG A 87 6.06 8.34 6.67
N ARG A 88 7.39 8.25 6.59
CA ARG A 88 8.29 8.38 7.76
C ARG A 88 8.26 9.77 8.38
N GLN A 89 8.18 10.83 7.57
CA GLN A 89 8.10 12.21 8.08
C GLN A 89 6.80 12.46 8.86
N LEU A 90 5.70 11.87 8.46
CA LEU A 90 4.41 12.02 9.14
C LEU A 90 4.27 11.11 10.36
N GLY A 91 4.90 9.93 10.36
CA GLY A 91 4.81 8.96 11.45
C GLY A 91 3.42 8.32 11.60
N THR A 92 2.51 8.51 10.64
CA THR A 92 1.15 7.94 10.66
C THR A 92 1.21 6.42 10.80
N ARG A 93 0.43 5.85 11.72
CA ARG A 93 0.34 4.39 11.90
C ARG A 93 -0.30 3.72 10.71
N VAL A 94 0.29 2.60 10.27
CA VAL A 94 -0.13 1.88 9.05
C VAL A 94 -0.61 0.48 9.41
N ILE A 95 -1.81 0.13 8.92
CA ILE A 95 -2.37 -1.22 8.93
C ILE A 95 -2.15 -1.82 7.54
N GLY A 96 -1.30 -2.84 7.44
CA GLY A 96 -1.05 -3.57 6.19
C GLY A 96 -2.02 -4.74 6.02
N ILE A 97 -2.66 -4.85 4.87
CA ILE A 97 -3.60 -5.93 4.56
C ILE A 97 -3.14 -6.67 3.31
N THR A 98 -2.97 -7.98 3.43
CA THR A 98 -2.77 -8.87 2.29
C THR A 98 -3.63 -10.13 2.41
N GLY A 99 -3.48 -11.07 1.49
CA GLY A 99 -4.18 -12.33 1.46
C GLY A 99 -4.54 -12.74 0.03
N THR A 100 -5.07 -13.93 -0.13
CA THR A 100 -5.51 -14.42 -1.44
C THR A 100 -6.81 -13.73 -1.84
N ASN A 101 -7.86 -13.85 -1.02
CA ASN A 101 -9.19 -13.30 -1.27
C ASN A 101 -9.61 -12.37 -0.12
N GLY A 102 -10.59 -11.50 -0.38
CA GLY A 102 -11.22 -10.66 0.64
C GLY A 102 -10.40 -9.45 1.09
N LYS A 103 -9.23 -9.17 0.54
CA LYS A 103 -8.40 -8.00 0.88
C LYS A 103 -9.18 -6.69 0.79
N THR A 104 -9.76 -6.40 -0.37
CA THR A 104 -10.50 -5.16 -0.62
C THR A 104 -11.74 -5.07 0.27
N THR A 105 -12.51 -6.16 0.43
CA THR A 105 -13.67 -6.18 1.33
C THR A 105 -13.25 -5.90 2.78
N THR A 106 -12.20 -6.55 3.26
CA THR A 106 -11.67 -6.35 4.62
C THR A 106 -11.18 -4.91 4.80
N LYS A 107 -10.44 -4.37 3.83
CA LYS A 107 -9.99 -2.98 3.80
C LYS A 107 -11.18 -2.02 3.90
N GLU A 108 -12.22 -2.19 3.07
CA GLU A 108 -13.40 -1.31 3.08
C GLU A 108 -14.16 -1.38 4.43
N LEU A 109 -14.34 -2.58 5.00
CA LEU A 109 -15.01 -2.74 6.29
C LEU A 109 -14.21 -2.11 7.43
N ILE A 110 -12.90 -2.35 7.51
CA ILE A 110 -12.02 -1.72 8.51
C ILE A 110 -12.05 -0.21 8.35
N SER A 111 -11.97 0.29 7.13
CA SER A 111 -11.98 1.72 6.84
C SER A 111 -13.32 2.36 7.24
N ALA A 112 -14.44 1.73 6.92
CA ALA A 112 -15.76 2.22 7.28
C ALA A 112 -15.95 2.33 8.81
N VAL A 113 -15.46 1.34 9.57
CA VAL A 113 -15.54 1.33 11.04
C VAL A 113 -14.61 2.38 11.65
N LEU A 114 -13.35 2.42 11.24
CA LEU A 114 -12.36 3.35 11.80
C LEU A 114 -12.69 4.81 11.47
N SER A 115 -13.29 5.09 10.32
CA SER A 115 -13.72 6.44 9.94
C SER A 115 -14.82 7.03 10.83
N GLN A 116 -15.45 6.22 11.70
CA GLN A 116 -16.42 6.76 12.65
C GLN A 116 -15.76 7.56 13.79
N SER A 117 -14.48 7.35 14.05
CA SER A 117 -13.75 7.96 15.16
C SER A 117 -12.36 8.49 14.83
N HIS A 118 -11.85 8.19 13.64
CA HIS A 118 -10.52 8.56 13.18
C HIS A 118 -10.56 9.17 11.78
N ASN A 119 -9.62 10.08 11.52
CA ASN A 119 -9.35 10.54 10.17
C ASN A 119 -8.37 9.57 9.50
N ILE A 120 -8.83 8.81 8.53
CA ILE A 120 -8.04 7.72 7.94
C ILE A 120 -7.76 7.94 6.46
N LEU A 121 -6.57 7.51 6.05
CA LEU A 121 -6.26 7.24 4.64
C LEU A 121 -6.42 5.75 4.35
N TYR A 122 -6.94 5.39 3.19
CA TYR A 122 -6.96 3.99 2.75
C TYR A 122 -6.73 3.84 1.25
N THR A 123 -6.31 2.65 0.85
CA THR A 123 -6.12 2.29 -0.55
C THR A 123 -7.43 2.39 -1.32
N LEU A 124 -7.47 3.21 -2.37
CA LEU A 124 -8.63 3.33 -3.25
C LEU A 124 -8.62 2.22 -4.31
N GLY A 125 -9.80 1.63 -4.54
CA GLY A 125 -9.93 0.56 -5.53
C GLY A 125 -8.93 -0.57 -5.30
N ASN A 126 -8.17 -0.90 -6.35
CA ASN A 126 -7.14 -1.94 -6.37
C ASN A 126 -5.70 -1.39 -6.48
N LEU A 127 -5.44 -0.18 -5.98
CA LEU A 127 -4.11 0.45 -5.97
C LEU A 127 -3.17 -0.22 -4.95
N ASN A 128 -2.95 -1.54 -5.11
CA ASN A 128 -2.30 -2.42 -4.15
C ASN A 128 -0.95 -2.99 -4.62
N ASN A 129 -0.40 -2.45 -5.72
CA ASN A 129 0.86 -2.88 -6.33
C ASN A 129 2.01 -1.87 -6.09
N HIS A 130 3.14 -2.10 -6.74
CA HIS A 130 4.38 -1.30 -6.65
C HIS A 130 4.28 0.17 -7.14
N ILE A 131 3.15 0.56 -7.75
CA ILE A 131 2.80 1.95 -8.10
C ILE A 131 1.68 2.45 -7.20
N GLY A 132 0.65 1.62 -6.97
CA GLY A 132 -0.54 2.01 -6.23
C GLY A 132 -0.29 2.25 -4.74
N VAL A 133 0.54 1.42 -4.09
CA VAL A 133 0.91 1.60 -2.68
C VAL A 133 1.66 2.92 -2.45
N PRO A 134 2.74 3.24 -3.19
CA PRO A 134 3.39 4.54 -3.04
C PRO A 134 2.47 5.71 -3.39
N SER A 135 1.65 5.61 -4.44
CA SER A 135 0.67 6.65 -4.79
C SER A 135 -0.36 6.88 -3.67
N THR A 136 -0.75 5.83 -2.97
CA THR A 136 -1.64 5.93 -1.81
C THR A 136 -0.94 6.65 -0.65
N LEU A 137 0.30 6.27 -0.33
CA LEU A 137 1.07 6.87 0.76
C LEU A 137 1.36 8.36 0.54
N LEU A 138 1.60 8.80 -0.71
CA LEU A 138 1.78 10.21 -1.04
C LEU A 138 0.52 11.08 -0.87
N ARG A 139 -0.61 10.47 -0.60
CA ARG A 139 -1.85 11.17 -0.19
C ARG A 139 -1.98 11.36 1.32
N LEU A 140 -1.05 10.82 2.12
CA LEU A 140 -1.02 11.07 3.56
C LEU A 140 -0.89 12.56 3.86
N LYS A 141 -1.53 12.98 4.94
CA LYS A 141 -1.46 14.33 5.49
C LYS A 141 -1.30 14.25 7.00
N THR A 142 -0.89 15.34 7.62
CA THR A 142 -0.72 15.45 9.08
C THR A 142 -2.00 15.19 9.87
N GLU A 143 -3.17 15.37 9.23
CA GLU A 143 -4.48 15.14 9.82
C GLU A 143 -4.90 13.67 9.88
N HIS A 144 -4.20 12.77 9.15
CA HIS A 144 -4.55 11.35 9.18
C HIS A 144 -3.97 10.65 10.42
N ASP A 145 -4.85 10.08 11.22
CA ASP A 145 -4.50 9.29 12.41
C ASP A 145 -3.94 7.90 12.04
N LEU A 146 -4.51 7.30 10.99
CA LEU A 146 -4.23 5.94 10.56
C LEU A 146 -4.24 5.84 9.03
N ALA A 147 -3.48 4.86 8.51
CA ALA A 147 -3.56 4.47 7.10
C ALA A 147 -3.84 2.97 6.96
N VAL A 148 -4.77 2.60 6.08
CA VAL A 148 -5.11 1.20 5.77
C VAL A 148 -4.62 0.89 4.36
N ILE A 149 -3.55 0.11 4.26
CA ILE A 149 -2.83 -0.13 3.01
C ILE A 149 -3.04 -1.57 2.56
N GLU A 150 -3.75 -1.74 1.44
CA GLU A 150 -3.89 -3.03 0.77
C GLU A 150 -2.63 -3.34 -0.05
N MET A 151 -2.11 -4.57 0.09
CA MET A 151 -0.92 -5.07 -0.59
C MET A 151 -1.24 -6.33 -1.37
N GLY A 152 -1.15 -6.25 -2.69
CA GLY A 152 -1.36 -7.35 -3.62
C GLY A 152 -0.04 -7.97 -4.07
N ALA A 153 -0.07 -9.26 -4.43
CA ALA A 153 1.08 -9.93 -5.03
C ALA A 153 0.63 -11.04 -5.98
N ASN A 154 1.38 -11.18 -7.07
CA ASN A 154 1.32 -12.27 -8.04
C ASN A 154 2.60 -13.12 -8.02
N HIS A 155 3.72 -12.61 -7.47
CA HIS A 155 5.02 -13.29 -7.40
C HIS A 155 5.63 -13.19 -6.01
N PRO A 156 6.54 -14.13 -5.65
CA PRO A 156 7.33 -14.06 -4.42
C PRO A 156 8.14 -12.76 -4.34
N GLY A 157 8.28 -12.22 -3.12
CA GLY A 157 9.03 -10.98 -2.86
C GLY A 157 8.20 -9.70 -2.96
N GLU A 158 7.02 -9.73 -3.60
CA GLU A 158 6.22 -8.52 -3.79
C GLU A 158 5.62 -8.00 -2.49
N ILE A 159 5.11 -8.85 -1.60
CA ILE A 159 4.60 -8.40 -0.29
C ILE A 159 5.72 -7.86 0.58
N LYS A 160 6.90 -8.50 0.58
CA LYS A 160 8.09 -7.97 1.26
C LYS A 160 8.41 -6.56 0.77
N PHE A 161 8.49 -6.36 -0.54
CA PHE A 161 8.80 -5.08 -1.17
C PHE A 161 7.77 -4.00 -0.80
N LEU A 162 6.48 -4.31 -0.88
CA LEU A 162 5.41 -3.38 -0.51
C LEU A 162 5.42 -3.06 1.00
N SER A 163 5.76 -4.05 1.84
CA SER A 163 5.92 -3.84 3.28
C SER A 163 7.11 -2.93 3.60
N GLU A 164 8.20 -3.02 2.85
CA GLU A 164 9.36 -2.13 2.99
C GLU A 164 9.04 -0.67 2.58
N ILE A 165 8.11 -0.46 1.64
CA ILE A 165 7.63 0.88 1.26
C ILE A 165 6.64 1.43 2.30
N ALA A 166 5.64 0.62 2.70
CA ALA A 166 4.57 1.07 3.58
C ALA A 166 4.95 1.07 5.07
N GLU A 167 5.89 0.21 5.47
CA GLU A 167 6.33 -0.01 6.86
C GLU A 167 5.16 -0.17 7.85
N PRO A 168 4.28 -1.17 7.66
CA PRO A 168 3.10 -1.35 8.50
C PRO A 168 3.47 -1.54 9.98
N ASP A 169 2.63 -1.01 10.87
CA ASP A 169 2.72 -1.17 12.33
C ASP A 169 1.86 -2.33 12.81
N CYS A 170 0.78 -2.61 12.06
CA CYS A 170 -0.10 -3.75 12.26
C CYS A 170 -0.33 -4.49 10.94
N GLY A 171 -0.67 -5.77 11.02
CA GLY A 171 -0.92 -6.56 9.81
C GLY A 171 -2.06 -7.54 9.90
N ILE A 172 -2.71 -7.77 8.76
CA ILE A 172 -3.75 -8.78 8.59
C ILE A 172 -3.46 -9.55 7.31
N ILE A 173 -3.41 -10.88 7.39
CA ILE A 173 -3.53 -11.77 6.24
C ILE A 173 -4.93 -12.35 6.26
N THR A 174 -5.78 -11.94 5.34
CA THR A 174 -7.20 -12.34 5.31
C THR A 174 -7.38 -13.84 5.20
N ASN A 175 -6.64 -14.44 4.28
CA ASN A 175 -6.54 -15.90 4.10
C ASN A 175 -5.38 -16.26 3.16
N VAL A 176 -5.07 -17.55 3.11
CA VAL A 176 -4.24 -18.17 2.09
C VAL A 176 -5.07 -19.21 1.35
N GLY A 177 -5.11 -19.13 0.03
CA GLY A 177 -5.91 -19.97 -0.84
C GLY A 177 -5.20 -20.27 -2.15
N LYS A 178 -5.75 -21.20 -2.94
CA LYS A 178 -5.21 -21.59 -4.24
C LYS A 178 -5.58 -20.54 -5.29
N ALA A 179 -4.76 -19.49 -5.43
CA ALA A 179 -4.89 -18.49 -6.50
C ALA A 179 -3.49 -18.13 -7.03
N HIS A 180 -3.42 -17.72 -8.29
CA HIS A 180 -2.18 -17.31 -8.97
C HIS A 180 -1.05 -18.36 -8.86
N LEU A 181 -1.39 -19.66 -8.90
CA LEU A 181 -0.42 -20.75 -8.73
C LEU A 181 0.69 -20.72 -9.78
N GLU A 182 0.42 -20.21 -10.98
CA GLU A 182 1.43 -20.03 -12.02
C GLU A 182 2.55 -19.07 -11.58
N GLY A 183 2.21 -17.96 -10.90
CA GLY A 183 3.17 -16.98 -10.40
C GLY A 183 3.87 -17.40 -9.10
N PHE A 184 3.19 -18.15 -8.22
CA PHE A 184 3.73 -18.60 -6.93
C PHE A 184 4.35 -20.00 -6.96
N GLY A 185 4.16 -20.76 -8.05
CA GLY A 185 4.67 -22.11 -8.25
C GLY A 185 3.92 -23.21 -7.48
N SER A 186 3.45 -22.93 -6.26
CA SER A 186 2.73 -23.90 -5.41
C SER A 186 1.85 -23.18 -4.37
N PHE A 187 1.03 -23.95 -3.65
CA PHE A 187 0.26 -23.42 -2.52
C PHE A 187 1.17 -22.98 -1.36
N GLU A 188 2.25 -23.69 -1.11
CA GLU A 188 3.30 -23.31 -0.15
C GLU A 188 3.95 -21.99 -0.56
N GLY A 189 4.13 -21.74 -1.86
CA GLY A 189 4.60 -20.47 -2.42
C GLY A 189 3.63 -19.31 -2.11
N VAL A 190 2.32 -19.55 -2.17
CA VAL A 190 1.30 -18.57 -1.75
C VAL A 190 1.43 -18.25 -0.26
N ILE A 191 1.51 -19.30 0.60
CA ILE A 191 1.65 -19.12 2.06
C ILE A 191 2.91 -18.32 2.37
N LYS A 192 4.05 -18.68 1.78
CA LYS A 192 5.33 -17.99 1.96
C LYS A 192 5.25 -16.53 1.54
N THR A 193 4.69 -16.25 0.36
CA THR A 193 4.59 -14.87 -0.15
C THR A 193 3.67 -14.00 0.70
N LYS A 194 2.50 -14.50 1.12
CA LYS A 194 1.63 -13.73 2.02
C LYS A 194 2.27 -13.58 3.41
N GLY A 195 3.00 -14.60 3.87
CA GLY A 195 3.79 -14.59 5.11
C GLY A 195 4.92 -13.55 5.14
N GLU A 196 5.35 -13.00 4.00
CA GLU A 196 6.34 -11.91 3.93
C GLU A 196 5.90 -10.68 4.74
N LEU A 197 4.58 -10.41 4.89
CA LEU A 197 4.06 -9.39 5.79
C LEU A 197 4.39 -9.73 7.26
N TYR A 198 4.22 -10.99 7.66
CA TYR A 198 4.57 -11.44 9.01
C TYR A 198 6.08 -11.37 9.24
N ASP A 199 6.89 -11.70 8.24
CA ASP A 199 8.36 -11.60 8.31
C ASP A 199 8.84 -10.15 8.49
N PHE A 200 8.14 -9.18 7.90
CA PHE A 200 8.38 -7.76 8.12
C PHE A 200 8.00 -7.35 9.54
N LEU A 201 6.79 -7.67 9.98
CA LEU A 201 6.27 -7.30 11.32
C LEU A 201 7.07 -7.94 12.46
N ARG A 202 7.57 -9.18 12.28
CA ARG A 202 8.41 -9.87 13.27
C ARG A 202 9.69 -9.10 13.61
N LYS A 203 10.20 -8.31 12.66
CA LYS A 203 11.41 -7.50 12.81
C LYS A 203 11.14 -6.10 13.33
N LYS A 204 9.87 -5.68 13.34
CA LYS A 204 9.47 -4.34 13.75
C LYS A 204 8.99 -4.35 15.19
N GLU A 205 9.73 -3.68 16.06
CA GLU A 205 9.38 -3.54 17.49
C GLU A 205 8.01 -2.88 17.67
N GLY A 206 7.20 -3.39 18.59
CA GLY A 206 5.85 -2.89 18.89
C GLY A 206 4.81 -3.20 17.83
N SER A 207 5.13 -3.99 16.80
CA SER A 207 4.17 -4.41 15.79
C SER A 207 3.13 -5.39 16.35
N THR A 208 1.98 -5.48 15.68
CA THR A 208 0.87 -6.38 16.06
C THR A 208 0.27 -7.04 14.84
N VAL A 209 -0.13 -8.30 14.97
CA VAL A 209 -0.81 -9.07 13.93
C VAL A 209 -2.20 -9.45 14.40
N PHE A 210 -3.22 -9.05 13.65
CA PHE A 210 -4.58 -9.56 13.81
C PHE A 210 -4.69 -10.85 13.01
N ILE A 211 -4.87 -11.99 13.71
CA ILE A 211 -4.78 -13.31 13.10
C ILE A 211 -6.07 -14.10 13.22
N HIS A 212 -6.49 -14.71 12.12
CA HIS A 212 -7.60 -15.66 12.10
C HIS A 212 -7.16 -16.99 12.73
N HIS A 213 -7.52 -17.23 13.98
CA HIS A 213 -7.10 -18.37 14.78
C HIS A 213 -7.47 -19.73 14.14
N ASP A 214 -8.66 -19.81 13.55
CA ASP A 214 -9.16 -21.04 12.92
C ASP A 214 -8.39 -21.39 11.61
N ASN A 215 -7.49 -20.52 11.14
CA ASN A 215 -6.67 -20.77 9.96
C ASN A 215 -5.32 -21.35 10.34
N ALA A 216 -5.20 -22.69 10.32
CA ALA A 216 -3.99 -23.41 10.69
C ALA A 216 -2.75 -23.01 9.88
N TYR A 217 -2.90 -22.61 8.61
CA TYR A 217 -1.77 -22.18 7.79
C TYR A 217 -1.18 -20.86 8.29
N LEU A 218 -2.04 -19.92 8.71
CA LEU A 218 -1.59 -18.64 9.26
C LEU A 218 -0.98 -18.82 10.64
N MET A 219 -1.58 -19.66 11.49
CA MET A 219 -1.04 -19.97 12.82
C MET A 219 0.35 -20.62 12.73
N ASN A 220 0.57 -21.51 11.77
CA ASN A 220 1.86 -22.19 11.58
C ASN A 220 3.02 -21.25 11.20
N ILE A 221 2.74 -20.08 10.62
CA ILE A 221 3.77 -19.10 10.24
C ILE A 221 3.83 -17.89 11.18
N ALA A 222 3.08 -17.91 12.29
CA ALA A 222 2.93 -16.78 13.21
C ALA A 222 3.89 -16.78 14.40
N GLU A 223 4.78 -17.75 14.51
CA GLU A 223 5.74 -17.84 15.61
C GLU A 223 6.55 -16.55 15.78
N GLY A 224 6.70 -16.09 17.04
CA GLY A 224 7.47 -14.90 17.39
C GLY A 224 6.79 -13.56 17.10
N LEU A 225 5.49 -13.55 16.76
CA LEU A 225 4.69 -12.35 16.54
C LEU A 225 3.85 -12.01 17.77
N ASN A 226 3.57 -10.73 17.97
CA ASN A 226 2.57 -10.26 18.93
C ASN A 226 1.18 -10.38 18.28
N LEU A 227 0.37 -11.34 18.75
CA LEU A 227 -0.89 -11.73 18.11
C LEU A 227 -2.11 -11.16 18.84
N ILE A 228 -3.08 -10.69 18.07
CA ILE A 228 -4.47 -10.46 18.51
C ILE A 228 -5.33 -11.46 17.71
N PRO A 229 -5.67 -12.61 18.31
CA PRO A 229 -6.42 -13.64 17.62
C PRO A 229 -7.91 -13.32 17.59
N TYR A 230 -8.54 -13.65 16.45
CA TYR A 230 -9.98 -13.64 16.26
C TYR A 230 -10.44 -14.95 15.60
N GLY A 231 -11.64 -15.39 15.89
CA GLY A 231 -12.15 -16.66 15.34
C GLY A 231 -13.48 -17.07 15.98
N THR A 232 -13.71 -18.38 16.04
CA THR A 232 -14.97 -18.96 16.54
C THR A 232 -14.90 -19.47 17.99
N GLU A 233 -13.71 -19.60 18.56
CA GLU A 233 -13.51 -20.09 19.94
C GLU A 233 -13.82 -18.99 20.97
N ASP A 234 -14.47 -19.38 22.08
CA ASP A 234 -15.01 -18.44 23.07
C ASP A 234 -13.95 -17.67 23.90
N ASP A 235 -12.72 -18.17 23.97
CA ASP A 235 -11.62 -17.60 24.74
C ASP A 235 -10.73 -16.65 23.94
N LEU A 236 -11.04 -16.41 22.65
CA LEU A 236 -10.31 -15.49 21.81
C LEU A 236 -10.61 -14.03 22.16
N TYR A 237 -9.65 -13.14 21.87
CA TYR A 237 -9.80 -11.69 22.07
C TYR A 237 -11.05 -11.15 21.35
N VAL A 238 -11.29 -11.60 20.12
CA VAL A 238 -12.56 -11.38 19.41
C VAL A 238 -13.07 -12.74 18.94
N ASN A 239 -14.27 -13.11 19.40
CA ASN A 239 -14.92 -14.31 18.91
C ASN A 239 -16.26 -13.97 18.26
N GLY A 240 -16.68 -14.80 17.30
CA GLY A 240 -17.95 -14.63 16.63
C GLY A 240 -18.32 -15.78 15.73
N ARG A 241 -19.60 -15.88 15.44
CA ARG A 241 -20.16 -16.91 14.56
C ARG A 241 -21.22 -16.35 13.65
N ILE A 242 -21.32 -16.93 12.48
CA ILE A 242 -22.41 -16.64 11.55
C ILE A 242 -23.68 -17.30 12.08
N THR A 243 -24.74 -16.51 12.25
CA THR A 243 -26.07 -16.97 12.75
C THR A 243 -27.10 -17.06 11.63
N GLY A 244 -26.84 -16.44 10.46
CA GLY A 244 -27.71 -16.52 9.30
C GLY A 244 -27.05 -15.97 8.04
N ASN A 245 -27.58 -16.35 6.87
CA ASN A 245 -27.01 -15.98 5.58
C ASN A 245 -28.05 -15.60 4.50
N SER A 246 -29.31 -15.41 4.89
CA SER A 246 -30.39 -15.05 3.97
C SER A 246 -31.41 -14.11 4.63
N PRO A 247 -31.80 -12.98 3.95
CA PRO A 247 -31.23 -12.44 2.71
C PRO A 247 -29.85 -11.77 2.91
N TYR A 248 -29.48 -11.48 4.17
CA TYR A 248 -28.22 -10.86 4.54
C TYR A 248 -27.44 -11.77 5.49
N LEU A 249 -26.12 -11.56 5.51
CA LEU A 249 -25.25 -12.18 6.49
C LEU A 249 -25.56 -11.59 7.87
N THR A 250 -25.89 -12.46 8.82
CA THR A 250 -26.04 -12.12 10.25
C THR A 250 -24.98 -12.85 11.05
N PHE A 251 -24.40 -12.18 12.02
CA PHE A 251 -23.41 -12.78 12.90
C PHE A 251 -23.50 -12.19 14.30
N GLU A 252 -23.13 -12.97 15.29
CA GLU A 252 -22.91 -12.56 16.66
C GLU A 252 -21.41 -12.48 16.92
N TRP A 253 -20.97 -11.51 17.69
CA TRP A 253 -19.57 -11.36 18.08
C TRP A 253 -19.44 -10.76 19.48
N LYS A 254 -18.28 -11.03 20.09
CA LYS A 254 -17.89 -10.52 21.40
C LYS A 254 -16.40 -10.14 21.35
N ALA A 255 -16.01 -9.04 22.04
CA ALA A 255 -14.64 -8.59 22.25
C ALA A 255 -14.43 -8.23 23.72
#